data_cb286a2900e0afee3ada8e35f663d679
#
_entry.id   cb286a2900e0afee3ada8e35f663d679
#
_cell.length_a   1.000
_cell.length_b   1.000
_cell.length_c   1.000
_cell.angle_alpha   90.00
_cell.angle_beta   90.00
_cell.angle_gamma   90.00
#
_symmetry.space_group_name_H-M   'P 1'
#
loop_
_entity.id
_entity.type
_entity.pdbx_description
1 polymer ?
#
loop_
_entity_poly.entity_id
_entity_poly.type
_entity_poly.pdbx_seq_one_letter_code
_entity_poly.pdbx_strand_id
1 'polypeptide(L)'
;MKNAIFIAGMLLSSFVIRAGDISKYVLDNYLIPVGQSGSVVGRIYPTPSNVRLLSDTSSLFRIDLKEKSICLKKNRALSAGQTSYRYGITLLIDGQQCEFELLKDGFSKNRVVAHRGAWRQKGVLQNSVRSFQNAVELGCQGSELDVWLTADNSVVL
;
A
#
# COMPACT_ATOMS: atom_id res chain seq x y z
N MET A 1 0.16 3.30 -26.47
CA MET A 1 -0.30 3.69 -25.12
C MET A 1 -0.30 2.42 -24.27
N LYS A 2 0.45 2.41 -23.19
CA LYS A 2 0.51 1.24 -22.26
C LYS A 2 -0.45 1.50 -21.11
N ASN A 3 -1.45 0.64 -20.93
CA ASN A 3 -2.35 0.67 -19.79
C ASN A 3 -1.63 0.07 -18.58
N ALA A 4 -1.56 0.78 -17.48
CA ALA A 4 -1.10 0.26 -16.21
C ALA A 4 -2.31 0.11 -15.28
N ILE A 5 -2.49 -1.08 -14.72
CA ILE A 5 -3.52 -1.36 -13.72
C ILE A 5 -2.86 -1.16 -12.36
N PHE A 6 -3.33 -0.18 -11.60
CA PHE A 6 -2.92 0.00 -10.21
C PHE A 6 -4.05 -0.41 -9.27
N ILE A 7 -3.76 -1.31 -8.37
CA ILE A 7 -4.64 -1.61 -7.22
C ILE A 7 -4.19 -0.67 -6.11
N ALA A 8 -4.81 0.48 -6.01
CA ALA A 8 -4.54 1.43 -4.94
C ALA A 8 -5.36 1.08 -3.71
N GLY A 9 -4.70 0.51 -2.71
CA GLY A 9 -5.21 0.52 -1.35
C GLY A 9 -5.27 1.97 -0.87
N MET A 10 -6.40 2.34 -0.35
CA MET A 10 -6.98 3.60 -0.02
C MET A 10 -6.17 4.52 0.88
N LEU A 11 -5.76 5.69 0.37
CA LEU A 11 -5.55 6.90 1.19
C LEU A 11 -5.60 8.18 0.35
N LEU A 12 -6.57 9.04 0.66
CA LEU A 12 -6.63 10.43 0.23
C LEU A 12 -5.52 11.25 0.92
N SER A 13 -4.35 11.24 0.34
CA SER A 13 -3.44 12.38 0.42
C SER A 13 -3.01 12.66 -1.02
N SER A 14 -3.03 13.92 -1.41
CA SER A 14 -2.58 14.38 -2.72
C SER A 14 -1.10 14.06 -2.92
N PHE A 15 -0.80 12.81 -3.31
CA PHE A 15 0.51 12.42 -3.75
C PHE A 15 0.61 12.71 -5.25
N VAL A 16 1.26 13.80 -5.60
CA VAL A 16 1.79 13.98 -6.95
C VAL A 16 3.07 13.13 -7.00
N ILE A 17 2.97 11.91 -7.48
CA ILE A 17 4.16 11.09 -7.79
C ILE A 17 4.76 11.68 -9.06
N ARG A 18 5.85 12.42 -8.92
CA ARG A 18 6.69 12.79 -10.07
C ARG A 18 7.43 11.55 -10.55
N ALA A 19 7.50 11.35 -11.85
CA ALA A 19 8.15 10.19 -12.49
C ALA A 19 9.63 9.99 -12.12
N GLY A 20 10.27 10.95 -11.43
CA GLY A 20 11.63 10.84 -10.90
C GLY A 20 11.75 10.21 -9.51
N ASP A 21 10.63 10.02 -8.79
CA ASP A 21 10.62 9.57 -7.39
C ASP A 21 10.15 8.12 -7.21
N ILE A 22 9.96 7.37 -8.30
CA ILE A 22 9.55 5.97 -8.21
C ILE A 22 10.73 5.18 -7.67
N SER A 23 10.62 4.73 -6.42
CA SER A 23 11.56 3.79 -5.85
C SER A 23 11.70 2.57 -6.77
N LYS A 24 12.93 2.15 -7.05
CA LYS A 24 13.21 0.91 -7.78
C LYS A 24 12.59 -0.31 -7.08
N TYR A 25 12.37 -0.22 -5.77
CA TYR A 25 11.87 -1.29 -4.92
C TYR A 25 10.44 -1.00 -4.47
N VAL A 26 9.59 -2.01 -4.53
CA VAL A 26 8.19 -2.00 -4.09
C VAL A 26 7.93 -3.19 -3.17
N LEU A 27 6.80 -3.18 -2.47
CA LEU A 27 6.32 -4.33 -1.70
C LEU A 27 5.17 -5.01 -2.44
N ASP A 28 5.05 -6.33 -2.29
CA ASP A 28 3.88 -7.08 -2.78
C ASP A 28 2.62 -6.83 -1.95
N ASN A 29 2.80 -6.35 -0.71
CA ASN A 29 1.70 -5.99 0.17
C ASN A 29 2.14 -4.87 1.13
N TYR A 30 1.23 -3.95 1.43
CA TYR A 30 1.43 -2.82 2.35
C TYR A 30 0.53 -2.90 3.58
N LEU A 31 -0.32 -3.93 3.70
CA LEU A 31 -1.27 -4.06 4.80
C LEU A 31 -0.65 -4.87 5.95
N ILE A 32 -0.73 -4.29 7.15
CA ILE A 32 -0.25 -4.92 8.39
C ILE A 32 -1.40 -5.70 9.01
N PRO A 33 -1.32 -7.03 9.12
CA PRO A 33 -2.41 -7.82 9.70
C PRO A 33 -2.62 -7.51 11.17
N VAL A 34 -3.89 -7.37 11.57
CA VAL A 34 -4.30 -7.12 12.95
C VAL A 34 -4.35 -8.43 13.73
N GLY A 35 -3.89 -8.42 14.96
CA GLY A 35 -3.94 -9.57 15.87
C GLY A 35 -2.92 -10.67 15.58
N GLN A 36 -2.04 -10.50 14.61
CA GLN A 36 -1.06 -11.51 14.19
C GLN A 36 0.37 -11.02 14.46
N SER A 37 1.04 -11.59 15.46
CA SER A 37 2.45 -11.32 15.73
C SER A 37 3.35 -12.19 14.83
N GLY A 38 4.52 -11.66 14.49
CA GLY A 38 5.55 -12.38 13.71
C GLY A 38 5.22 -12.60 12.23
N SER A 39 4.03 -12.18 11.76
CA SER A 39 3.57 -12.36 10.39
C SER A 39 4.36 -11.53 9.38
N VAL A 40 4.40 -12.02 8.14
CA VAL A 40 4.92 -11.27 6.99
C VAL A 40 3.95 -10.15 6.66
N VAL A 41 4.48 -8.93 6.48
CA VAL A 41 3.73 -7.77 5.99
C VAL A 41 3.86 -7.66 4.49
N GLY A 42 5.08 -7.64 3.96
CA GLY A 42 5.31 -7.56 2.53
C GLY A 42 6.71 -8.02 2.13
N ARG A 43 6.84 -8.59 0.93
CA ARG A 43 8.12 -8.95 0.31
C ARG A 43 8.58 -7.82 -0.59
N ILE A 44 9.90 -7.63 -0.66
CA ILE A 44 10.53 -6.57 -1.45
C ILE A 44 10.77 -7.04 -2.87
N TYR A 45 10.36 -6.25 -3.85
CA TYR A 45 10.55 -6.49 -5.28
C TYR A 45 11.19 -5.29 -5.99
N PRO A 46 12.07 -5.54 -6.97
CA PRO A 46 12.72 -6.83 -7.26
C PRO A 46 13.47 -7.33 -6.03
N THR A 47 13.72 -8.65 -5.94
CA THR A 47 14.40 -9.26 -4.79
C THR A 47 15.80 -8.66 -4.60
N PRO A 48 16.07 -7.99 -3.48
CA PRO A 48 17.35 -7.32 -3.25
C PRO A 48 18.44 -8.31 -2.82
N SER A 49 19.70 -7.96 -3.08
CA SER A 49 20.85 -8.67 -2.53
C SER A 49 21.00 -8.38 -1.04
N ASN A 50 20.91 -7.11 -0.66
CA ASN A 50 21.06 -6.64 0.72
C ASN A 50 19.89 -5.74 1.14
N VAL A 51 19.43 -5.94 2.38
CA VAL A 51 18.40 -5.08 2.98
C VAL A 51 18.66 -4.88 4.46
N ARG A 52 18.50 -3.65 4.94
CA ARG A 52 18.65 -3.28 6.34
C ARG A 52 17.58 -2.27 6.75
N LEU A 53 16.99 -2.46 7.91
CA LEU A 53 16.08 -1.49 8.51
C LEU A 53 16.90 -0.32 9.07
N LEU A 54 16.64 0.89 8.60
CA LEU A 54 17.27 2.14 9.09
C LEU A 54 16.40 2.82 10.15
N SER A 55 15.10 2.90 9.91
CA SER A 55 14.16 3.56 10.82
C SER A 55 12.84 2.82 10.90
N ASP A 56 12.33 2.68 12.10
CA ASP A 56 10.99 2.20 12.45
C ASP A 56 10.58 2.85 13.77
N THR A 57 9.89 3.98 13.69
CA THR A 57 9.44 4.74 14.88
C THR A 57 8.41 3.97 15.71
N SER A 58 7.72 3.01 15.11
CA SER A 58 6.74 2.16 15.80
C SER A 58 7.36 1.02 16.60
N SER A 59 8.60 0.66 16.29
CA SER A 59 9.30 -0.51 16.82
C SER A 59 8.58 -1.84 16.59
N LEU A 60 7.70 -1.92 15.58
CA LEU A 60 6.88 -3.09 15.27
C LEU A 60 7.59 -4.08 14.35
N PHE A 61 8.48 -3.58 13.47
CA PHE A 61 8.97 -4.35 12.33
C PHE A 61 10.36 -4.94 12.53
N ARG A 62 10.62 -5.99 11.79
CA ARG A 62 11.92 -6.60 11.55
C ARG A 62 12.03 -6.99 10.08
N ILE A 63 13.24 -7.15 9.59
CA ILE A 63 13.51 -7.70 8.27
C ILE A 63 13.82 -9.19 8.39
N ASP A 64 13.18 -9.99 7.55
CA ASP A 64 13.58 -11.35 7.29
C ASP A 64 14.58 -11.34 6.14
N LEU A 65 15.85 -11.61 6.46
CA LEU A 65 16.93 -11.54 5.48
C LEU A 65 16.90 -12.68 4.46
N LYS A 66 16.32 -13.83 4.82
CA LYS A 66 16.19 -14.99 3.92
C LYS A 66 15.09 -14.72 2.89
N GLU A 67 13.91 -14.34 3.36
CA GLU A 67 12.73 -14.13 2.52
C GLU A 67 12.68 -12.70 1.93
N LYS A 68 13.65 -11.83 2.26
CA LYS A 68 13.68 -10.42 1.83
C LYS A 68 12.35 -9.71 2.07
N SER A 69 11.81 -9.88 3.27
CA SER A 69 10.50 -9.39 3.63
C SER A 69 10.49 -8.56 4.91
N ILE A 70 9.51 -7.68 4.99
CA ILE A 70 9.17 -6.94 6.20
C ILE A 70 8.20 -7.81 7.00
N CYS A 71 8.52 -8.04 8.27
CA CYS A 71 7.69 -8.84 9.17
C CYS A 71 7.40 -8.07 10.46
N LEU A 72 6.29 -8.38 11.11
CA LEU A 72 6.10 -8.00 12.51
C LEU A 72 7.09 -8.77 13.41
N LYS A 73 7.52 -8.15 14.49
CA LYS A 73 8.30 -8.83 15.54
C LYS A 73 7.43 -9.90 16.22
N LYS A 74 8.04 -10.99 16.67
CA LYS A 74 7.32 -12.14 17.26
C LYS A 74 6.47 -11.79 18.49
N ASN A 75 6.83 -10.74 19.22
CA ASN A 75 6.14 -10.27 20.41
C ASN A 75 5.33 -8.99 20.19
N ARG A 76 5.08 -8.62 18.92
CA ARG A 76 4.35 -7.40 18.56
C ARG A 76 3.22 -7.75 17.59
N ALA A 77 2.03 -7.24 17.92
CA ALA A 77 0.85 -7.30 17.07
C ALA A 77 0.11 -5.96 17.12
N LEU A 78 -0.53 -5.59 16.04
CA LEU A 78 -1.47 -4.46 16.05
C LEU A 78 -2.79 -4.92 16.66
N SER A 79 -3.35 -4.11 17.56
CA SER A 79 -4.70 -4.33 18.07
C SER A 79 -5.74 -3.64 17.18
N ALA A 80 -6.96 -4.17 17.15
CA ALA A 80 -8.08 -3.55 16.42
C ALA A 80 -8.37 -2.13 16.92
N GLY A 81 -8.27 -1.89 18.24
CA GLY A 81 -8.53 -0.59 18.87
C GLY A 81 -7.44 0.46 18.70
N GLN A 82 -6.31 0.12 18.08
CA GLN A 82 -5.23 1.08 17.87
C GLN A 82 -5.63 2.14 16.84
N THR A 83 -5.52 3.42 17.23
CA THR A 83 -5.99 4.56 16.43
C THR A 83 -5.08 4.88 15.24
N SER A 84 -3.78 4.60 15.35
CA SER A 84 -2.85 4.84 14.25
C SER A 84 -3.07 3.83 13.13
N TYR A 85 -3.20 4.32 11.90
CA TYR A 85 -3.38 3.50 10.69
C TYR A 85 -2.15 3.45 9.79
N ARG A 86 -1.21 4.38 9.96
CA ARG A 86 -0.03 4.54 9.12
C ARG A 86 1.24 4.31 9.90
N TYR A 87 2.17 3.59 9.30
CA TYR A 87 3.44 3.21 9.90
C TYR A 87 4.56 3.39 8.86
N GLY A 88 5.34 4.46 9.02
CA GLY A 88 6.49 4.71 8.16
C GLY A 88 7.69 3.86 8.57
N ILE A 89 8.36 3.30 7.59
CA ILE A 89 9.64 2.63 7.77
C ILE A 89 10.62 3.08 6.69
N THR A 90 11.89 3.11 7.05
CA THR A 90 12.98 3.42 6.10
C THR A 90 13.93 2.23 6.03
N LEU A 91 14.18 1.75 4.83
CA LEU A 91 15.10 0.65 4.56
C LEU A 91 16.30 1.16 3.74
N LEU A 92 17.46 0.55 3.95
CA LEU A 92 18.57 0.61 3.03
C LEU A 92 18.56 -0.67 2.20
N ILE A 93 18.31 -0.55 0.89
CA ILE A 93 18.15 -1.67 -0.04
C ILE A 93 19.21 -1.50 -1.14
N ASP A 94 20.16 -2.45 -1.21
CA ASP A 94 21.28 -2.43 -2.17
C ASP A 94 21.97 -1.05 -2.27
N GLY A 95 22.15 -0.39 -1.12
CA GLY A 95 22.78 0.92 -1.02
C GLY A 95 21.85 2.12 -1.24
N GLN A 96 20.59 1.92 -1.63
CA GLN A 96 19.59 2.96 -1.81
C GLN A 96 18.69 3.06 -0.59
N GLN A 97 18.46 4.29 -0.08
CA GLN A 97 17.44 4.53 0.94
C GLN A 97 16.05 4.53 0.30
N CYS A 98 15.16 3.71 0.86
CA CYS A 98 13.78 3.55 0.42
C CYS A 98 12.84 3.74 1.59
N GLU A 99 11.80 4.55 1.39
CA GLU A 99 10.77 4.81 2.39
C GLU A 99 9.48 4.08 2.00
N PHE A 100 8.86 3.43 2.96
CA PHE A 100 7.58 2.74 2.78
C PHE A 100 6.60 3.18 3.86
N GLU A 101 5.37 3.42 3.45
CA GLU A 101 4.25 3.63 4.36
C GLU A 101 3.41 2.36 4.39
N LEU A 102 3.33 1.71 5.54
CA LEU A 102 2.54 0.52 5.79
C LEU A 102 1.24 0.89 6.48
N LEU A 103 0.17 0.19 6.17
CA LEU A 103 -1.18 0.50 6.62
C LEU A 103 -1.72 -0.62 7.51
N LYS A 104 -2.36 -0.26 8.62
CA LYS A 104 -3.10 -1.22 9.43
C LYS A 104 -4.26 -1.79 8.62
N ASP A 105 -4.35 -3.12 8.51
CA ASP A 105 -5.47 -3.82 7.90
C ASP A 105 -6.70 -3.75 8.82
N GLY A 106 -7.46 -2.68 8.70
CA GLY A 106 -8.67 -2.46 9.49
C GLY A 106 -9.86 -2.04 8.65
N PHE A 107 -9.64 -1.88 7.34
CA PHE A 107 -10.67 -1.41 6.42
C PHE A 107 -11.30 -2.53 5.60
N SER A 108 -10.61 -3.65 5.42
CA SER A 108 -11.13 -4.77 4.65
C SER A 108 -12.26 -5.47 5.40
N LYS A 109 -13.49 -5.20 5.03
CA LYS A 109 -14.67 -5.90 5.55
C LYS A 109 -15.04 -7.12 4.70
N ASN A 110 -14.59 -7.17 3.46
CA ASN A 110 -14.84 -8.25 2.52
C ASN A 110 -13.70 -8.35 1.49
N ARG A 111 -13.69 -9.41 0.66
CA ARG A 111 -12.68 -9.62 -0.39
C ARG A 111 -13.13 -9.09 -1.75
N VAL A 112 -13.95 -8.07 -1.77
CA VAL A 112 -14.45 -7.44 -3.00
C VAL A 112 -13.59 -6.26 -3.36
N VAL A 113 -13.13 -6.22 -4.61
CA VAL A 113 -12.49 -5.06 -5.23
C VAL A 113 -13.49 -4.39 -6.16
N ALA A 114 -13.75 -3.12 -5.94
CA ALA A 114 -14.69 -2.37 -6.76
C ALA A 114 -14.02 -1.97 -8.08
N HIS A 115 -14.49 -2.53 -9.20
CA HIS A 115 -14.01 -2.25 -10.54
C HIS A 115 -14.38 -0.81 -10.95
N ARG A 116 -13.39 0.06 -11.18
CA ARG A 116 -13.52 1.50 -11.45
C ARG A 116 -14.27 2.26 -10.36
N GLY A 117 -14.15 1.79 -9.12
CA GLY A 117 -14.94 2.24 -8.00
C GLY A 117 -16.35 1.63 -7.94
N ALA A 118 -17.09 1.94 -6.89
CA ALA A 118 -18.50 1.52 -6.76
C ALA A 118 -19.42 2.57 -7.37
N TRP A 119 -19.49 2.62 -8.68
CA TRP A 119 -20.17 3.68 -9.42
C TRP A 119 -21.60 3.34 -9.85
N ARG A 120 -21.87 2.06 -10.19
CA ARG A 120 -23.17 1.65 -10.78
C ARG A 120 -24.35 1.86 -9.86
N GLN A 121 -24.22 1.52 -8.59
CA GLN A 121 -25.33 1.54 -7.64
C GLN A 121 -25.75 2.95 -7.21
N LYS A 122 -24.86 3.94 -7.33
CA LYS A 122 -25.08 5.31 -6.84
C LYS A 122 -25.10 6.37 -7.94
N GLY A 123 -25.13 5.97 -9.20
CA GLY A 123 -25.26 6.88 -10.34
C GLY A 123 -24.12 7.90 -10.47
N VAL A 124 -22.93 7.53 -10.04
CA VAL A 124 -21.73 8.38 -10.17
C VAL A 124 -20.84 7.89 -11.30
N LEU A 125 -19.94 8.74 -11.77
CA LEU A 125 -19.01 8.37 -12.83
C LEU A 125 -18.00 7.32 -12.33
N GLN A 126 -17.66 6.36 -13.18
CA GLN A 126 -16.55 5.45 -12.98
C GLN A 126 -15.22 6.21 -12.90
N ASN A 127 -14.19 5.62 -12.30
CA ASN A 127 -12.87 6.23 -12.15
C ASN A 127 -12.89 7.63 -11.51
N SER A 128 -13.82 7.87 -10.60
CA SER A 128 -13.95 9.16 -9.91
C SER A 128 -13.68 9.03 -8.42
N VAL A 129 -13.30 10.13 -7.79
CA VAL A 129 -13.15 10.19 -6.32
C VAL A 129 -14.43 9.72 -5.62
N ARG A 130 -15.59 10.06 -6.17
CA ARG A 130 -16.88 9.68 -5.58
C ARG A 130 -17.14 8.17 -5.71
N SER A 131 -16.81 7.56 -6.85
CA SER A 131 -16.94 6.10 -7.00
C SER A 131 -16.01 5.35 -6.05
N PHE A 132 -14.82 5.89 -5.81
CA PHE A 132 -13.89 5.40 -4.83
C PHE A 132 -14.45 5.52 -3.39
N GLN A 133 -14.97 6.68 -3.01
CA GLN A 133 -15.62 6.88 -1.70
C GLN A 133 -16.77 5.90 -1.47
N ASN A 134 -17.58 5.64 -2.51
CA ASN A 134 -18.65 4.65 -2.43
C ASN A 134 -18.09 3.23 -2.16
N ALA A 135 -16.97 2.86 -2.76
CA ALA A 135 -16.32 1.57 -2.49
C ALA A 135 -15.91 1.45 -1.01
N VAL A 136 -15.42 2.56 -0.43
CA VAL A 136 -15.12 2.65 1.00
C VAL A 136 -16.36 2.44 1.85
N GLU A 137 -17.42 3.20 1.56
CA GLU A 137 -18.69 3.15 2.30
C GLU A 137 -19.28 1.73 2.28
N LEU A 138 -19.13 1.01 1.16
CA LEU A 138 -19.52 -0.39 1.00
C LEU A 138 -18.59 -1.38 1.72
N GLY A 139 -17.43 -0.91 2.20
CA GLY A 139 -16.45 -1.74 2.89
C GLY A 139 -15.72 -2.71 1.96
N CYS A 140 -15.53 -2.35 0.69
CA CYS A 140 -14.71 -3.12 -0.23
C CYS A 140 -13.26 -3.20 0.25
N GLN A 141 -12.57 -4.29 -0.09
CA GLN A 141 -11.15 -4.47 0.23
C GLN A 141 -10.27 -3.48 -0.55
N GLY A 142 -10.70 -3.10 -1.73
CA GLY A 142 -9.99 -2.15 -2.57
C GLY A 142 -10.90 -1.58 -3.65
N SER A 143 -10.34 -0.61 -4.38
CA SER A 143 -10.95 -0.06 -5.59
C SER A 143 -9.90 -0.11 -6.70
N GLU A 144 -10.27 -0.65 -7.83
CA GLU A 144 -9.48 -0.60 -9.05
C GLU A 144 -9.84 0.68 -9.81
N LEU A 145 -8.87 1.28 -10.47
CA LEU A 145 -9.02 2.51 -11.25
C LEU A 145 -8.20 2.38 -12.54
N ASP A 146 -8.78 2.79 -13.67
CA ASP A 146 -8.03 2.99 -14.91
C ASP A 146 -7.29 4.32 -14.84
N VAL A 147 -6.01 4.32 -15.17
CA VAL A 147 -5.20 5.52 -15.22
C VAL A 147 -4.55 5.67 -16.59
N TRP A 148 -4.30 6.90 -16.99
CA TRP A 148 -3.62 7.25 -18.22
C TRP A 148 -2.30 7.95 -17.91
N LEU A 149 -1.31 7.70 -18.76
CA LEU A 149 -0.04 8.42 -18.70
C LEU A 149 -0.07 9.53 -19.74
N THR A 150 0.10 10.75 -19.32
CA THR A 150 0.20 11.93 -20.19
C THR A 150 1.58 12.04 -20.84
N ALA A 151 1.75 12.95 -21.81
CA ALA A 151 3.01 13.12 -22.52
C ALA A 151 4.16 13.60 -21.62
N ASP A 152 3.86 14.28 -20.52
CA ASP A 152 4.79 14.72 -19.48
C ASP A 152 5.02 13.69 -18.37
N ASN A 153 4.56 12.44 -18.57
CA ASN A 153 4.62 11.34 -17.62
C ASN A 153 3.81 11.55 -16.32
N SER A 154 2.83 12.43 -16.33
CA SER A 154 1.88 12.54 -15.23
C SER A 154 0.80 11.45 -15.32
N VAL A 155 0.40 10.88 -14.18
CA VAL A 155 -0.69 9.90 -14.12
C VAL A 155 -2.00 10.62 -13.86
N VAL A 156 -3.01 10.38 -14.70
CA VAL A 156 -4.35 10.99 -14.60
C VAL A 156 -5.44 9.92 -14.68
N LEU A 157 -6.61 10.23 -14.12
CA LEU A 157 -7.84 9.43 -14.20
C LEU A 157 -8.66 9.85 -15.42
#